data_2980c9435fdb3a4abdedd815e3c23bfa
#
_entry.id   2980c9435fdb3a4abdedd815e3c23bfa
#
_cell.length_a   1.000
_cell.length_b   1.000
_cell.length_c   1.000
_cell.angle_alpha   90.00
_cell.angle_beta   90.00
_cell.angle_gamma   90.00
#
_symmetry.space_group_name_H-M   'P 1'
#
loop_
_entity.id
_entity.type
_entity.pdbx_description
1 polymer ?
#
loop_
_entity_poly.entity_id
_entity_poly.type
_entity_poly.pdbx_seq_one_letter_code
_entity_poly.pdbx_strand_id
1 'polypeptide(L)'
;MAKKVAYPVILKPDQEGYYVEIPDFDIATEGDTIAEAMEMARDAIGLMGIDMEDEKKSLPEPNSKAQNVEAGDTVTLVDVDFTEYRKRVDNKAVKKNCTIPYWMSVEADKAGINYSRVLQDAISNILGLSLIHI
;
A
#
# COMPACT_ATOMS: atom_id res chain seq x y z
N MET A 1 7.52 -8.58 -4.36
CA MET A 1 8.35 -7.89 -3.37
C MET A 1 7.60 -6.71 -2.78
N ALA A 2 7.73 -6.50 -1.48
CA ALA A 2 7.15 -5.34 -0.83
C ALA A 2 7.78 -4.06 -1.37
N LYS A 3 6.96 -3.04 -1.61
CA LYS A 3 7.42 -1.77 -2.14
C LYS A 3 7.16 -0.68 -1.10
N LYS A 4 8.21 -0.25 -0.43
CA LYS A 4 8.15 0.75 0.63
C LYS A 4 8.84 2.02 0.16
N VAL A 5 8.13 3.15 0.24
CA VAL A 5 8.62 4.45 -0.21
C VAL A 5 8.26 5.49 0.84
N ALA A 6 9.10 6.49 1.02
CA ALA A 6 8.80 7.60 1.92
C ALA A 6 8.65 8.89 1.11
N TYR A 7 7.60 9.65 1.44
CA TYR A 7 7.30 10.92 0.76
C TYR A 7 7.28 12.07 1.76
N PRO A 8 7.73 13.26 1.37
CA PRO A 8 7.64 14.43 2.24
C PRO A 8 6.19 14.90 2.38
N VAL A 9 5.86 15.29 3.58
CA VAL A 9 4.54 15.77 3.95
C VAL A 9 4.71 17.06 4.74
N ILE A 10 3.90 18.07 4.45
CA ILE A 10 3.94 19.36 5.14
C ILE A 10 2.73 19.46 6.05
N LEU A 11 2.99 19.58 7.35
CA LEU A 11 1.95 19.77 8.36
C LEU A 11 1.81 21.25 8.63
N LYS A 12 0.66 21.82 8.29
CA LYS A 12 0.36 23.24 8.48
C LYS A 12 -0.63 23.40 9.63
N PRO A 13 -0.21 23.92 10.79
CA PRO A 13 -1.15 24.10 11.90
C PRO A 13 -2.23 25.12 11.54
N ASP A 14 -3.46 24.83 11.94
CA ASP A 14 -4.58 25.75 11.83
C ASP A 14 -5.33 25.80 13.16
N GLN A 15 -6.49 26.45 13.18
CA GLN A 15 -7.21 26.67 14.43
C GLN A 15 -7.75 25.40 15.06
N GLU A 16 -8.01 24.38 14.27
CA GLU A 16 -8.67 23.14 14.72
C GLU A 16 -7.80 21.90 14.59
N GLY A 17 -6.56 22.04 14.12
CA GLY A 17 -5.68 20.91 13.93
C GLY A 17 -4.62 21.19 12.89
N TYR A 18 -4.51 20.31 11.89
CA TYR A 18 -3.47 20.41 10.87
C TYR A 18 -4.04 20.20 9.49
N TYR A 19 -3.69 21.10 8.59
CA TYR A 19 -3.85 20.89 7.15
C TYR A 19 -2.57 20.19 6.65
N VAL A 20 -2.73 19.15 5.87
CA VAL A 20 -1.62 18.28 5.47
C VAL A 20 -1.47 18.30 3.97
N GLU A 21 -0.34 18.79 3.48
CA GLU A 21 -0.03 18.78 2.05
C GLU A 21 0.92 17.66 1.71
N ILE A 22 0.64 16.96 0.62
CA ILE A 22 1.48 15.89 0.08
C ILE A 22 1.89 16.29 -1.32
N PRO A 23 3.02 17.04 -1.47
CA PRO A 23 3.35 17.67 -2.74
C PRO A 23 3.57 16.70 -3.90
N ASP A 24 4.19 15.55 -3.65
CA ASP A 24 4.52 14.61 -4.72
C ASP A 24 3.27 14.01 -5.39
N PHE A 25 2.16 13.96 -4.66
CA PHE A 25 0.88 13.48 -5.20
C PHE A 25 -0.09 14.59 -5.54
N ASP A 26 0.26 15.82 -5.22
CA ASP A 26 -0.61 16.99 -5.40
C ASP A 26 -1.99 16.80 -4.74
N ILE A 27 -1.96 16.29 -3.51
CA ILE A 27 -3.16 16.06 -2.70
C ILE A 27 -2.97 16.64 -1.32
N ALA A 28 -4.08 16.76 -0.60
CA ALA A 28 -4.08 17.26 0.76
C ALA A 28 -5.08 16.48 1.61
N THR A 29 -4.84 16.48 2.90
CA THR A 29 -5.75 15.90 3.89
C THR A 29 -5.67 16.73 5.16
N GLU A 30 -6.25 16.25 6.25
CA GLU A 30 -6.23 16.97 7.52
C GLU A 30 -6.28 15.99 8.69
N GLY A 31 -5.90 16.46 9.86
CA GLY A 31 -5.96 15.69 11.09
C GLY A 31 -6.01 16.61 12.30
N ASP A 32 -6.56 16.13 13.40
CA ASP A 32 -6.71 16.93 14.62
C ASP A 32 -5.41 17.01 15.42
N THR A 33 -4.59 15.98 15.34
CA THR A 33 -3.30 15.91 16.02
C THR A 33 -2.21 15.61 15.01
N ILE A 34 -0.95 15.77 15.40
CA ILE A 34 0.19 15.42 14.54
C ILE A 34 0.14 13.92 14.17
N ALA A 35 -0.12 13.06 15.14
CA ALA A 35 -0.19 11.61 14.89
C ALA A 35 -1.31 11.27 13.91
N GLU A 36 -2.48 11.85 14.09
CA GLU A 36 -3.60 11.66 13.18
C GLU A 36 -3.29 12.22 11.79
N ALA A 37 -2.68 13.40 11.72
CA ALA A 37 -2.29 14.00 10.45
C ALA A 37 -1.34 13.09 9.65
N MET A 38 -0.39 12.46 10.33
CA MET A 38 0.54 11.52 9.70
C MET A 38 -0.19 10.25 9.22
N GLU A 39 -1.12 9.75 10.02
CA GLU A 39 -1.95 8.58 9.63
C GLU A 39 -2.81 8.90 8.41
N MET A 40 -3.43 10.09 8.41
CA MET A 40 -4.26 10.51 7.28
C MET A 40 -3.41 10.71 6.02
N ALA A 41 -2.20 11.20 6.16
CA ALA A 41 -1.27 11.33 5.04
C ALA A 41 -0.89 9.95 4.48
N ARG A 42 -0.57 8.99 5.36
CA ARG A 42 -0.24 7.63 4.95
C ARG A 42 -1.39 6.98 4.21
N ASP A 43 -2.61 7.15 4.71
CA ASP A 43 -3.82 6.63 4.09
C ASP A 43 -4.06 7.25 2.71
N ALA A 44 -3.91 8.57 2.60
CA ALA A 44 -4.10 9.26 1.33
C ALA A 44 -3.06 8.83 0.28
N ILE A 45 -1.80 8.70 0.68
CA ILE A 45 -0.73 8.22 -0.21
C ILE A 45 -1.00 6.78 -0.64
N GLY A 46 -1.40 5.94 0.31
CA GLY A 46 -1.69 4.53 0.04
C GLY A 46 -2.81 4.36 -0.98
N LEU A 47 -3.92 5.05 -0.78
CA LEU A 47 -5.06 5.00 -1.69
C LEU A 47 -4.69 5.52 -3.08
N MET A 48 -4.04 6.68 -3.14
CA MET A 48 -3.65 7.26 -4.42
C MET A 48 -2.65 6.36 -5.15
N GLY A 49 -1.70 5.79 -4.41
CA GLY A 49 -0.66 4.94 -5.00
C GLY A 49 -1.21 3.66 -5.60
N ILE A 50 -2.09 2.95 -4.89
CA ILE A 50 -2.68 1.72 -5.45
C ILE A 50 -3.61 2.02 -6.62
N ASP A 51 -4.31 3.16 -6.58
CA ASP A 51 -5.15 3.59 -7.68
C ASP A 51 -4.31 3.88 -8.93
N MET A 52 -3.18 4.56 -8.77
CA MET A 52 -2.23 4.80 -9.86
C MET A 52 -1.66 3.50 -10.42
N GLU A 53 -1.31 2.55 -9.56
CA GLU A 53 -0.83 1.24 -10.00
C GLU A 53 -1.89 0.50 -10.81
N ASP A 54 -3.15 0.55 -10.38
CA ASP A 54 -4.25 -0.10 -11.08
C ASP A 54 -4.50 0.53 -12.45
N GLU A 55 -4.25 1.83 -12.58
CA GLU A 55 -4.32 2.54 -13.86
C GLU A 55 -3.04 2.42 -14.68
N LYS A 56 -2.05 1.68 -14.20
CA LYS A 56 -0.73 1.49 -14.82
C LYS A 56 0.04 2.79 -14.99
N LYS A 57 -0.16 3.72 -14.07
CA LYS A 57 0.61 4.95 -13.99
C LYS A 57 1.81 4.75 -13.08
N SER A 58 2.89 5.49 -13.37
CA SER A 58 4.07 5.46 -12.52
C SER A 58 3.83 6.26 -11.25
N LEU A 59 4.27 5.71 -10.11
CA LEU A 59 4.27 6.45 -8.85
C LEU A 59 5.29 7.60 -8.94
N PRO A 60 4.99 8.76 -8.33
CA PRO A 60 5.96 9.84 -8.31
C PRO A 60 7.22 9.45 -7.55
N GLU A 61 8.36 9.93 -8.02
CA GLU A 61 9.61 9.79 -7.28
C GLU A 61 9.57 10.70 -6.06
N PRO A 62 10.00 10.21 -4.88
CA PRO A 62 10.00 11.04 -3.69
C PRO A 62 10.89 12.27 -3.86
N ASN A 63 10.34 13.44 -3.60
CA ASN A 63 11.08 14.69 -3.61
C ASN A 63 11.22 15.18 -2.17
N SER A 64 12.39 14.95 -1.57
CA SER A 64 12.63 15.32 -0.18
C SER A 64 12.72 16.83 0.05
N LYS A 65 12.69 17.64 -1.02
CA LYS A 65 12.65 19.10 -0.89
C LYS A 65 11.20 19.55 -0.80
N ALA A 66 10.77 19.94 0.38
CA ALA A 66 9.45 20.50 0.56
C ALA A 66 9.38 21.87 -0.09
N GLN A 67 8.27 22.12 -0.81
CA GLN A 67 7.99 23.42 -1.40
C GLN A 67 6.88 24.11 -0.62
N ASN A 68 6.83 25.45 -0.69
CA ASN A 68 5.80 26.25 -0.06
C ASN A 68 5.70 26.05 1.47
N VAL A 69 6.85 25.91 2.11
CA VAL A 69 6.94 25.80 3.56
C VAL A 69 6.97 27.20 4.16
N GLU A 70 6.07 27.44 5.11
CA GLU A 70 5.95 28.72 5.81
C GLU A 70 6.41 28.59 7.24
N ALA A 71 6.58 29.72 7.94
CA ALA A 71 6.92 29.71 9.35
C ALA A 71 5.81 28.99 10.13
N GLY A 72 6.21 28.09 11.01
CA GLY A 72 5.26 27.29 11.80
C GLY A 72 4.90 25.95 11.19
N ASP A 73 5.24 25.73 9.91
CA ASP A 73 5.02 24.44 9.27
C ASP A 73 6.06 23.41 9.70
N THR A 74 5.64 22.16 9.73
CA THR A 74 6.55 21.05 9.98
C THR A 74 6.62 20.17 8.75
N VAL A 75 7.83 19.86 8.30
CA VAL A 75 8.03 18.91 7.20
C VAL A 75 8.49 17.59 7.79
N THR A 76 7.85 16.52 7.40
CA THR A 76 8.24 15.16 7.82
C THR A 76 8.15 14.22 6.65
N LEU A 77 8.73 13.04 6.81
CA LEU A 77 8.62 11.97 5.84
C LEU A 77 7.61 10.94 6.35
N VAL A 78 6.72 10.51 5.46
CA VAL A 78 5.75 9.46 5.77
C VAL A 78 6.04 8.29 4.84
N ASP A 79 6.30 7.14 5.44
CA ASP A 79 6.56 5.93 4.67
C ASP A 79 5.28 5.14 4.43
N VAL A 80 5.20 4.55 3.25
CA VAL A 80 4.07 3.71 2.86
C VAL A 80 4.60 2.45 2.18
N ASP A 81 4.14 1.31 2.64
CA ASP A 81 4.32 0.05 1.93
C ASP A 81 3.03 -0.21 1.16
N PHE A 82 3.06 0.00 -0.16
CA PHE A 82 1.87 -0.11 -0.99
C PHE A 82 1.32 -1.54 -1.02
N THR A 83 2.19 -2.54 -0.96
CA THR A 83 1.75 -3.94 -0.91
C THR A 83 1.00 -4.22 0.39
N GLU A 84 1.54 -3.78 1.53
CA GLU A 84 0.85 -3.96 2.81
C GLU A 84 -0.45 -3.15 2.87
N TYR A 85 -0.46 -1.95 2.30
CA TYR A 85 -1.68 -1.16 2.22
C TYR A 85 -2.75 -1.87 1.40
N ARG A 86 -2.39 -2.41 0.24
CA ARG A 86 -3.31 -3.15 -0.64
C ARG A 86 -3.90 -4.36 0.08
N LYS A 87 -3.10 -5.10 0.85
CA LYS A 87 -3.58 -6.25 1.64
C LYS A 87 -4.70 -5.86 2.60
N ARG A 88 -4.63 -4.66 3.18
CA ARG A 88 -5.62 -4.21 4.16
C ARG A 88 -6.91 -3.72 3.53
N VAL A 89 -6.84 -3.09 2.37
CA VAL A 89 -8.00 -2.42 1.76
C VAL A 89 -8.57 -3.16 0.55
N ASP A 90 -7.82 -4.08 -0.03
CA ASP A 90 -8.20 -4.75 -1.27
C ASP A 90 -7.79 -6.22 -1.21
N ASN A 91 -8.41 -6.96 -0.32
CA ASN A 91 -8.08 -8.37 -0.11
C ASN A 91 -9.17 -9.32 -0.58
N LYS A 92 -10.03 -8.88 -1.51
CA LYS A 92 -11.06 -9.77 -2.04
C LYS A 92 -10.42 -10.86 -2.89
N ALA A 93 -10.98 -12.07 -2.80
CA ALA A 93 -10.49 -13.20 -3.57
C ALA A 93 -10.84 -13.05 -5.05
N VAL A 94 -9.91 -13.41 -5.91
CA VAL A 94 -10.13 -13.52 -7.35
C VAL A 94 -9.79 -14.94 -7.81
N LYS A 95 -10.49 -15.41 -8.82
CA LYS A 95 -10.25 -16.76 -9.35
C LYS A 95 -9.14 -16.72 -10.39
N LYS A 96 -8.23 -17.69 -10.31
CA LYS A 96 -7.20 -17.92 -11.32
C LYS A 96 -7.33 -19.35 -11.82
N ASN A 97 -7.47 -19.51 -13.11
CA ASN A 97 -7.55 -20.83 -13.73
C ASN A 97 -6.14 -21.34 -14.00
N CYS A 98 -5.84 -22.52 -13.45
CA CYS A 98 -4.54 -23.15 -13.61
C CYS A 98 -4.73 -24.58 -14.08
N THR A 99 -3.73 -25.11 -14.79
CA THR A 99 -3.75 -26.50 -15.24
C THR A 99 -2.57 -27.26 -14.64
N ILE A 100 -2.80 -28.51 -14.30
CA ILE A 100 -1.77 -29.43 -13.82
C ILE A 100 -1.94 -30.75 -14.53
N PRO A 101 -0.89 -31.61 -14.60
CA PRO A 101 -1.01 -32.95 -15.17
C PRO A 101 -2.06 -33.77 -14.43
N TYR A 102 -2.76 -34.62 -15.13
CA TYR A 102 -3.82 -35.43 -14.55
C TYR A 102 -3.33 -36.29 -13.39
N TRP A 103 -2.15 -36.93 -13.56
CA TRP A 103 -1.60 -37.77 -12.49
C TRP A 103 -1.38 -36.98 -11.21
N MET A 104 -0.94 -35.72 -11.33
CA MET A 104 -0.72 -34.83 -10.18
C MET A 104 -2.04 -34.49 -9.49
N SER A 105 -3.09 -34.27 -10.28
CA SER A 105 -4.43 -34.03 -9.75
C SER A 105 -4.91 -35.24 -8.93
N VAL A 106 -4.71 -36.45 -9.43
CA VAL A 106 -5.09 -37.65 -8.70
C VAL A 106 -4.37 -37.76 -7.38
N GLU A 107 -3.07 -37.55 -7.37
CA GLU A 107 -2.27 -37.68 -6.14
C GLU A 107 -2.57 -36.55 -5.15
N ALA A 108 -2.79 -35.34 -5.65
CA ALA A 108 -3.13 -34.20 -4.79
C ALA A 108 -4.49 -34.39 -4.12
N ASP A 109 -5.47 -34.92 -4.87
CA ASP A 109 -6.80 -35.18 -4.30
C ASP A 109 -6.73 -36.26 -3.23
N LYS A 110 -5.93 -37.32 -3.44
CA LYS A 110 -5.70 -38.36 -2.43
C LYS A 110 -5.08 -37.78 -1.16
N ALA A 111 -4.17 -36.81 -1.30
CA ALA A 111 -3.49 -36.17 -0.18
C ALA A 111 -4.34 -35.08 0.50
N GLY A 112 -5.51 -34.78 -0.04
CA GLY A 112 -6.37 -33.74 0.52
C GLY A 112 -5.83 -32.32 0.38
N ILE A 113 -5.12 -32.04 -0.71
CA ILE A 113 -4.49 -30.74 -0.94
C ILE A 113 -5.56 -29.66 -1.14
N ASN A 114 -5.39 -28.54 -0.42
CA ASN A 114 -6.17 -27.32 -0.67
C ASN A 114 -5.41 -26.49 -1.72
N TYR A 115 -5.89 -26.53 -2.96
CA TYR A 115 -5.20 -25.91 -4.10
C TYR A 115 -5.04 -24.40 -3.91
N SER A 116 -6.08 -23.72 -3.43
CA SER A 116 -6.03 -22.27 -3.21
C SER A 116 -4.94 -21.89 -2.21
N ARG A 117 -4.83 -22.65 -1.11
CA ARG A 117 -3.82 -22.39 -0.08
C ARG A 117 -2.41 -22.64 -0.62
N VAL A 118 -2.23 -23.74 -1.32
CA VAL A 118 -0.92 -24.08 -1.90
C VAL A 118 -0.49 -23.01 -2.89
N LEU A 119 -1.42 -22.54 -3.73
CA LEU A 119 -1.14 -21.50 -4.70
C LEU A 119 -0.74 -20.18 -4.00
N GLN A 120 -1.49 -19.78 -2.98
CA GLN A 120 -1.18 -18.56 -2.21
C GLN A 120 0.19 -18.67 -1.53
N ASP A 121 0.49 -19.81 -0.92
CA ASP A 121 1.78 -20.05 -0.26
C ASP A 121 2.93 -19.96 -1.28
N ALA A 122 2.78 -20.58 -2.43
CA ALA A 122 3.82 -20.58 -3.46
C ALA A 122 4.07 -19.17 -4.00
N ILE A 123 3.02 -18.43 -4.30
CA ILE A 123 3.13 -17.04 -4.79
C ILE A 123 3.78 -16.17 -3.72
N SER A 124 3.33 -16.30 -2.48
CA SER A 124 3.87 -15.53 -1.37
C SER A 124 5.38 -15.78 -1.19
N ASN A 125 5.80 -17.04 -1.29
CA ASN A 125 7.22 -17.38 -1.19
C ASN A 125 8.04 -16.78 -2.33
N ILE A 126 7.52 -16.83 -3.56
CA ILE A 126 8.20 -16.25 -4.72
C ILE A 126 8.35 -14.74 -4.55
N LEU A 127 7.32 -14.07 -4.06
CA LEU A 127 7.30 -12.63 -3.89
C LEU A 127 7.99 -12.16 -2.61
N GLY A 128 8.30 -13.06 -1.68
CA GLY A 128 8.89 -12.70 -0.40
C GLY A 128 7.95 -11.92 0.51
N LEU A 129 6.65 -12.20 0.46
CA LEU A 129 5.63 -11.48 1.20
C LEU A 129 5.10 -12.28 2.38
N SER A 130 4.67 -11.58 3.42
CA SER A 130 3.87 -12.18 4.49
C SER A 130 2.50 -12.54 3.95
N LEU A 131 1.99 -13.70 4.35
CA LEU A 131 0.77 -14.22 3.79
C LEU A 131 -0.41 -14.08 4.77
N ILE A 132 -1.52 -13.55 4.26
CA ILE A 132 -2.82 -13.61 4.92
C ILE A 132 -3.71 -14.43 3.99
N HIS A 133 -4.10 -15.63 4.43
CA HIS A 133 -4.97 -16.49 3.63
C HIS A 133 -6.39 -15.96 3.60
N ILE A 134 -6.98 -16.06 2.43
CA ILE A 134 -8.37 -15.69 2.21
C ILE A 134 -9.23 -16.94 2.21
#